data_a2af8baafb983c4031da023935fb1acb
#
_entry.id   a2af8baafb983c4031da023935fb1acb
#
_cell.length_a   1.000
_cell.length_b   1.000
_cell.length_c   1.000
_cell.angle_alpha   90.00
_cell.angle_beta   90.00
_cell.angle_gamma   90.00
#
_symmetry.space_group_name_H-M   'P 1'
#
loop_
_entity.id
_entity.type
_entity.pdbx_description
1 polymer ?
#
loop_
_entity_poly.entity_id
_entity_poly.type
_entity_poly.pdbx_seq_one_letter_code
_entity_poly.pdbx_strand_id
1 'polypeptide(L)'
;MTFEPRRKLRIIVLVHEDLVPPDSLEGLSDKEKLEIKTEYDVTSTLKKMGHEVYPVGLYNQLNVIGNALLEHKPHIAFNLLEEFHGYPLYDQHVVSYLELMKQAYTGCNPRGMTLAHDKALTKMILSYHRLLVPNFAVFPLNRKVRRP
;
A
#
# COMPACT_ATOMS: atom_id res chain seq x y z
N MET A 1 -4.90 26.76 6.65
CA MET A 1 -5.33 26.06 7.88
C MET A 1 -4.14 25.21 8.32
N THR A 2 -3.49 25.54 9.40
CA THR A 2 -2.46 24.72 10.03
C THR A 2 -3.16 23.62 10.81
N PHE A 3 -3.03 22.38 10.34
CA PHE A 3 -3.57 21.23 11.03
C PHE A 3 -2.57 20.84 12.13
N GLU A 4 -2.82 21.19 13.36
CA GLU A 4 -2.03 20.66 14.47
C GLU A 4 -2.57 19.28 14.86
N PRO A 5 -1.79 18.21 14.77
CA PRO A 5 -2.23 16.91 15.18
C PRO A 5 -2.47 16.87 16.67
N ARG A 6 -3.59 16.34 17.11
CA ARG A 6 -3.91 16.13 18.54
C ARG A 6 -2.85 15.28 19.27
N ARG A 7 -2.05 14.53 18.53
CA ARG A 7 -0.97 13.67 19.06
C ARG A 7 0.10 13.47 17.98
N LYS A 8 1.35 13.69 18.31
CA LYS A 8 2.50 13.33 17.47
C LYS A 8 2.65 11.82 17.40
N LEU A 9 2.69 11.26 16.19
CA LEU A 9 2.84 9.83 15.94
C LEU A 9 4.22 9.52 15.33
N ARG A 10 4.73 8.32 15.59
CA ARG A 10 5.80 7.70 14.81
C ARG A 10 5.14 6.83 13.75
N ILE A 11 5.49 7.07 12.51
CA ILE A 11 4.86 6.45 11.33
C ILE A 11 5.97 5.88 10.45
N ILE A 12 5.95 4.58 10.20
CA ILE A 12 6.71 4.03 9.07
C ILE A 12 5.84 4.15 7.82
N VAL A 13 6.44 4.51 6.69
CA VAL A 13 5.77 4.54 5.38
C VAL A 13 6.39 3.46 4.53
N LEU A 14 5.62 2.40 4.24
CA LEU A 14 6.08 1.28 3.43
C LEU A 14 5.94 1.64 1.95
N VAL A 15 7.04 1.60 1.23
CA VAL A 15 7.14 1.96 -0.19
C VAL A 15 7.99 0.93 -0.92
N HIS A 16 7.92 0.88 -2.26
CA HIS A 16 8.88 0.11 -3.04
C HIS A 16 10.30 0.67 -2.82
N GLU A 17 11.34 -0.18 -2.84
CA GLU A 17 12.71 0.26 -2.55
C GLU A 17 13.21 1.34 -3.50
N ASP A 18 12.80 1.30 -4.78
CA ASP A 18 13.14 2.30 -5.78
C ASP A 18 12.35 3.62 -5.63
N LEU A 19 11.30 3.63 -4.82
CA LEU A 19 10.41 4.78 -4.62
C LEU A 19 10.58 5.45 -3.25
N VAL A 20 11.65 5.12 -2.53
CA VAL A 20 11.96 5.78 -1.25
C VAL A 20 12.20 7.27 -1.52
N PRO A 21 11.33 8.16 -1.01
CA PRO A 21 11.42 9.57 -1.35
C PRO A 21 12.61 10.23 -0.64
N PRO A 22 13.34 11.12 -1.33
CA PRO A 22 14.37 11.94 -0.72
C PRO A 22 13.74 13.03 0.18
N ASP A 23 14.55 13.67 1.03
CA ASP A 23 14.07 14.78 1.86
C ASP A 23 13.76 16.04 1.05
N SER A 24 14.35 16.22 -0.14
CA SER A 24 14.11 17.34 -1.06
C SER A 24 14.04 16.85 -2.50
N LEU A 25 13.20 17.50 -3.31
CA LEU A 25 13.09 17.27 -4.75
C LEU A 25 14.08 18.11 -5.57
N GLU A 26 14.96 18.89 -4.92
CA GLU A 26 15.95 19.70 -5.61
C GLU A 26 16.94 18.83 -6.37
N GLY A 27 17.19 19.19 -7.63
CA GLY A 27 18.12 18.46 -8.51
C GLY A 27 17.54 17.26 -9.26
N LEU A 28 16.30 16.84 -8.94
CA LEU A 28 15.63 15.78 -9.67
C LEU A 28 15.00 16.31 -10.97
N SER A 29 15.04 15.50 -12.04
CA SER A 29 14.30 15.75 -13.27
C SER A 29 12.78 15.64 -13.04
N ASP A 30 11.99 16.22 -13.96
CA ASP A 30 10.52 16.15 -13.87
C ASP A 30 10.00 14.70 -13.95
N LYS A 31 10.71 13.83 -14.66
CA LYS A 31 10.37 12.41 -14.73
C LYS A 31 10.57 11.72 -13.38
N GLU A 32 11.73 11.88 -12.74
CA GLU A 32 12.03 11.33 -11.41
C GLU A 32 11.06 11.85 -10.36
N LYS A 33 10.73 13.14 -10.38
CA LYS A 33 9.71 13.72 -9.48
C LYS A 33 8.33 13.09 -9.67
N LEU A 34 7.96 12.79 -10.91
CA LEU A 34 6.67 12.16 -11.21
C LEU A 34 6.62 10.72 -10.71
N GLU A 35 7.72 9.97 -10.84
CA GLU A 35 7.84 8.58 -10.41
C GLU A 35 7.63 8.42 -8.90
N ILE A 36 8.23 9.30 -8.09
CA ILE A 36 8.16 9.24 -6.61
C ILE A 36 7.11 10.16 -6.01
N LYS A 37 6.24 10.74 -6.82
CA LYS A 37 5.34 11.82 -6.40
C LYS A 37 4.45 11.43 -5.23
N THR A 38 3.82 10.27 -5.31
CA THR A 38 2.88 9.78 -4.29
C THR A 38 3.58 9.60 -2.94
N GLU A 39 4.72 8.94 -2.93
CA GLU A 39 5.51 8.62 -1.75
C GLU A 39 6.05 9.90 -1.10
N TYR A 40 6.53 10.83 -1.93
CA TYR A 40 7.01 12.13 -1.47
C TYR A 40 5.87 12.98 -0.90
N ASP A 41 4.74 13.08 -1.60
CA ASP A 41 3.60 13.89 -1.16
C ASP A 41 3.03 13.38 0.17
N VAL A 42 2.88 12.06 0.34
CA VAL A 42 2.44 11.45 1.59
C VAL A 42 3.45 11.71 2.70
N THR A 43 4.72 11.38 2.48
CA THR A 43 5.77 11.50 3.49
C THR A 43 5.95 12.95 3.95
N SER A 44 6.03 13.90 3.00
CA SER A 44 6.18 15.31 3.28
C SER A 44 4.96 15.89 3.99
N THR A 45 3.76 15.45 3.63
CA THR A 45 2.51 15.90 4.28
C THR A 45 2.44 15.41 5.73
N LEU A 46 2.76 14.13 5.98
CA LEU A 46 2.81 13.60 7.34
C LEU A 46 3.85 14.31 8.21
N LYS A 47 5.04 14.63 7.65
CA LYS A 47 6.06 15.46 8.32
C LYS A 47 5.54 16.86 8.62
N LYS A 48 4.88 17.52 7.65
CA LYS A 48 4.27 18.86 7.84
C LYS A 48 3.15 18.86 8.89
N MET A 49 2.45 17.75 9.07
CA MET A 49 1.47 17.55 10.14
C MET A 49 2.12 17.36 11.52
N GLY A 50 3.44 17.34 11.61
CA GLY A 50 4.19 17.24 12.87
C GLY A 50 4.46 15.82 13.34
N HIS A 51 4.25 14.79 12.49
CA HIS A 51 4.58 13.42 12.81
C HIS A 51 6.06 13.10 12.60
N GLU A 52 6.56 12.06 13.28
CA GLU A 52 7.86 11.46 12.99
C GLU A 52 7.65 10.39 11.92
N VAL A 53 8.27 10.55 10.76
CA VAL A 53 7.99 9.74 9.56
C VAL A 53 9.25 9.08 9.06
N TYR A 54 9.20 7.76 8.89
CA TYR A 54 10.31 6.91 8.48
C TYR A 54 9.92 6.12 7.23
N PRO A 55 10.31 6.56 6.01
CA PRO A 55 10.12 5.78 4.80
C PRO A 55 10.94 4.48 4.88
N VAL A 56 10.33 3.36 4.51
CA VAL A 56 10.92 2.02 4.54
C VAL A 56 10.76 1.38 3.17
N GLY A 57 11.86 1.26 2.44
CA GLY A 57 11.90 0.65 1.12
C GLY A 57 11.83 -0.87 1.21
N LEU A 58 10.97 -1.48 0.41
CA LEU A 58 10.73 -2.91 0.35
C LEU A 58 10.75 -3.40 -1.09
N TYR A 59 11.37 -4.55 -1.30
CA TYR A 59 11.24 -5.31 -2.54
C TYR A 59 10.86 -6.77 -2.24
N ASN A 60 11.74 -7.53 -1.60
CA ASN A 60 11.57 -8.98 -1.43
C ASN A 60 11.92 -9.51 -0.03
N GLN A 61 12.17 -8.64 0.95
CA GLN A 61 12.60 -9.04 2.29
C GLN A 61 11.66 -8.50 3.38
N LEU A 62 10.86 -9.38 3.97
CA LEU A 62 9.94 -9.02 5.06
C LEU A 62 10.67 -8.63 6.36
N ASN A 63 11.90 -9.12 6.57
CA ASN A 63 12.69 -8.76 7.75
C ASN A 63 13.00 -7.26 7.83
N VAL A 64 13.01 -6.54 6.70
CA VAL A 64 13.16 -5.08 6.66
C VAL A 64 12.04 -4.42 7.48
N ILE A 65 10.80 -4.90 7.34
CA ILE A 65 9.66 -4.41 8.15
C ILE A 65 9.91 -4.73 9.63
N GLY A 66 10.28 -5.98 9.95
CA GLY A 66 10.54 -6.39 11.33
C GLY A 66 11.60 -5.52 12.00
N ASN A 67 12.70 -5.23 11.30
CA ASN A 67 13.76 -4.35 11.78
C ASN A 67 13.25 -2.91 12.01
N ALA A 68 12.49 -2.35 11.05
CA ALA A 68 11.92 -1.02 11.19
C ALA A 68 10.92 -0.93 12.37
N LEU A 69 10.14 -1.99 12.62
CA LEU A 69 9.22 -2.05 13.77
C LEU A 69 9.99 -2.06 15.11
N LEU A 70 11.11 -2.77 15.18
CA LEU A 70 11.95 -2.82 16.39
C LEU A 70 12.66 -1.49 16.64
N GLU A 71 13.20 -0.88 15.59
CA GLU A 71 13.98 0.36 15.66
C GLU A 71 13.10 1.56 15.98
N HIS A 72 12.04 1.78 15.19
CA HIS A 72 11.24 3.00 15.27
C HIS A 72 10.04 2.88 16.22
N LYS A 73 9.62 1.64 16.55
CA LYS A 73 8.41 1.38 17.39
C LYS A 73 7.21 2.22 16.95
N PRO A 74 6.80 2.13 15.67
CA PRO A 74 5.81 3.02 15.10
C PRO A 74 4.43 2.79 15.73
N HIS A 75 3.63 3.85 15.80
CA HIS A 75 2.23 3.75 16.19
C HIS A 75 1.38 3.17 15.05
N ILE A 76 1.79 3.42 13.80
CA ILE A 76 1.08 2.94 12.61
C ILE A 76 2.06 2.80 11.43
N ALA A 77 1.82 1.80 10.58
CA ALA A 77 2.43 1.66 9.27
C ALA A 77 1.51 2.27 8.21
N PHE A 78 1.98 3.28 7.49
CA PHE A 78 1.30 3.81 6.33
C PHE A 78 1.72 2.99 5.11
N ASN A 79 0.81 2.17 4.58
CA ASN A 79 1.12 1.24 3.51
C ASN A 79 0.83 1.85 2.14
N LEU A 80 1.88 2.04 1.33
CA LEU A 80 1.81 2.48 -0.07
C LEU A 80 2.32 1.40 -1.04
N LEU A 81 2.57 0.18 -0.56
CA LEU A 81 3.03 -0.90 -1.41
C LEU A 81 1.90 -1.39 -2.31
N GLU A 82 2.21 -1.52 -3.60
CA GLU A 82 1.32 -2.06 -4.62
C GLU A 82 1.76 -3.45 -5.10
N GLU A 83 2.95 -3.89 -4.68
CA GLU A 83 3.52 -5.19 -5.01
C GLU A 83 4.53 -5.65 -3.95
N PHE A 84 4.92 -6.92 -4.02
CA PHE A 84 6.05 -7.47 -3.29
C PHE A 84 6.78 -8.48 -4.18
N HIS A 85 8.09 -8.33 -4.32
CA HIS A 85 8.94 -9.17 -5.17
C HIS A 85 8.50 -9.15 -6.66
N GLY A 86 8.04 -8.00 -7.16
CA GLY A 86 7.55 -7.83 -8.54
C GLY A 86 6.17 -8.44 -8.80
N TYR A 87 5.45 -8.90 -7.77
CA TYR A 87 4.12 -9.51 -7.90
C TYR A 87 3.07 -8.69 -7.15
N PRO A 88 2.13 -8.03 -7.86
CA PRO A 88 1.06 -7.26 -7.21
C PRO A 88 0.19 -8.10 -6.26
N LEU A 89 -0.02 -9.39 -6.55
CA LEU A 89 -0.80 -10.28 -5.69
C LEU A 89 -0.14 -10.58 -4.34
N TYR A 90 1.13 -10.22 -4.16
CA TYR A 90 1.85 -10.48 -2.92
C TYR A 90 1.77 -9.33 -1.91
N ASP A 91 1.21 -8.19 -2.28
CA ASP A 91 0.99 -7.05 -1.38
C ASP A 91 0.18 -7.43 -0.13
N GLN A 92 -0.83 -8.30 -0.28
CA GLN A 92 -1.62 -8.84 0.82
C GLN A 92 -0.78 -9.59 1.87
N HIS A 93 0.34 -10.22 1.48
CA HIS A 93 1.22 -10.93 2.41
C HIS A 93 2.02 -9.98 3.28
N VAL A 94 2.34 -8.80 2.78
CA VAL A 94 2.95 -7.73 3.58
C VAL A 94 1.98 -7.28 4.66
N VAL A 95 0.71 -7.06 4.30
CA VAL A 95 -0.33 -6.69 5.28
C VAL A 95 -0.58 -7.83 6.27
N SER A 96 -0.58 -9.10 5.81
CA SER A 96 -0.66 -10.27 6.71
C SER A 96 0.49 -10.29 7.71
N TYR A 97 1.71 -9.95 7.28
CA TYR A 97 2.86 -9.87 8.15
C TYR A 97 2.69 -8.77 9.22
N LEU A 98 2.17 -7.59 8.85
CA LEU A 98 1.85 -6.52 9.80
C LEU A 98 0.82 -6.99 10.84
N GLU A 99 -0.22 -7.75 10.44
CA GLU A 99 -1.19 -8.33 11.36
C GLU A 99 -0.54 -9.34 12.33
N LEU A 100 0.34 -10.22 11.84
CA LEU A 100 1.09 -11.14 12.68
C LEU A 100 1.95 -10.41 13.71
N MET A 101 2.56 -9.29 13.32
CA MET A 101 3.35 -8.41 14.19
C MET A 101 2.48 -7.53 15.10
N LYS A 102 1.14 -7.61 14.99
CA LYS A 102 0.18 -6.76 15.72
C LYS A 102 0.42 -5.26 15.51
N GLN A 103 0.94 -4.92 14.35
CA GLN A 103 1.19 -3.53 13.94
C GLN A 103 -0.06 -2.94 13.30
N ALA A 104 -0.53 -1.80 13.82
CA ALA A 104 -1.58 -1.03 13.16
C ALA A 104 -1.09 -0.51 11.80
N TYR A 105 -1.96 -0.52 10.78
CA TYR A 105 -1.61 -0.09 9.41
C TYR A 105 -2.78 0.61 8.74
N THR A 106 -2.51 1.30 7.63
CA THR A 106 -3.53 1.92 6.76
C THR A 106 -3.90 0.98 5.61
N GLY A 107 -5.13 1.11 5.12
CA GLY A 107 -5.63 0.33 3.99
C GLY A 107 -6.51 -0.84 4.41
N CYS A 108 -6.78 -1.75 3.47
CA CYS A 108 -7.63 -2.92 3.69
C CYS A 108 -6.84 -4.05 4.40
N ASN A 109 -7.57 -4.92 5.08
CA ASN A 109 -6.99 -6.16 5.60
C ASN A 109 -6.67 -7.16 4.44
N PRO A 110 -5.88 -8.22 4.70
CA PRO A 110 -5.46 -9.16 3.65
C PRO A 110 -6.63 -9.79 2.88
N ARG A 111 -7.74 -10.08 3.57
CA ARG A 111 -8.94 -10.63 2.92
C ARG A 111 -9.55 -9.63 1.93
N GLY A 112 -9.64 -8.36 2.32
CA GLY A 112 -10.13 -7.30 1.45
C GLY A 112 -9.23 -7.10 0.24
N MET A 113 -7.91 -7.15 0.41
CA MET A 113 -6.95 -7.06 -0.70
C MET A 113 -7.08 -8.25 -1.66
N THR A 114 -7.17 -9.48 -1.16
CA THR A 114 -7.40 -10.68 -1.98
C THR A 114 -8.67 -10.54 -2.83
N LEU A 115 -9.75 -10.04 -2.23
CA LEU A 115 -11.00 -9.81 -2.95
C LEU A 115 -10.87 -8.70 -4.00
N ALA A 116 -10.17 -7.61 -3.67
CA ALA A 116 -9.99 -6.47 -4.58
C ALA A 116 -9.21 -6.86 -5.84
N HIS A 117 -8.25 -7.78 -5.73
CA HIS A 117 -7.49 -8.31 -6.87
C HIS A 117 -8.33 -9.22 -7.78
N ASP A 118 -9.39 -9.88 -7.27
CA ASP A 118 -10.30 -10.69 -8.07
C ASP A 118 -11.60 -9.93 -8.35
N LYS A 119 -11.61 -9.18 -9.46
CA LYS A 119 -12.77 -8.37 -9.88
C LYS A 119 -14.02 -9.21 -10.15
N ALA A 120 -13.86 -10.46 -10.60
CA ALA A 120 -14.98 -11.35 -10.85
C ALA A 120 -15.61 -11.82 -9.54
N LEU A 121 -14.78 -12.30 -8.61
CA LEU A 121 -15.22 -12.73 -7.29
C LEU A 121 -15.85 -11.56 -6.51
N THR A 122 -15.23 -10.37 -6.55
CA THR A 122 -15.78 -9.16 -5.94
C THR A 122 -17.19 -8.86 -6.47
N LYS A 123 -17.38 -8.90 -7.80
CA LYS A 123 -18.71 -8.67 -8.40
C LYS A 123 -19.73 -9.73 -8.01
N MET A 124 -19.32 -11.01 -7.95
CA MET A 124 -20.20 -12.09 -7.48
C MET A 124 -20.67 -11.84 -6.04
N ILE A 125 -19.75 -11.47 -5.14
CA ILE A 125 -20.08 -11.16 -3.75
C ILE A 125 -21.02 -9.95 -3.67
N LEU A 126 -20.73 -8.87 -4.37
CA LEU A 126 -21.57 -7.68 -4.39
C LEU A 126 -22.99 -8.00 -4.91
N SER A 127 -23.09 -8.80 -5.98
CA SER A 127 -24.39 -9.25 -6.53
C SER A 127 -25.15 -10.11 -5.52
N TYR A 128 -24.49 -11.00 -4.79
CA TYR A 128 -25.12 -11.78 -3.71
C TYR A 128 -25.74 -10.87 -2.64
N HIS A 129 -25.06 -9.76 -2.31
CA HIS A 129 -25.59 -8.74 -1.40
C HIS A 129 -26.55 -7.75 -2.05
N ARG A 130 -27.05 -8.03 -3.27
CA ARG A 130 -28.00 -7.20 -4.03
C ARG A 130 -27.49 -5.78 -4.34
N LEU A 131 -26.16 -5.60 -4.37
CA LEU A 131 -25.57 -4.37 -4.86
C LEU A 131 -25.49 -4.39 -6.38
N LEU A 132 -25.84 -3.28 -7.01
CA LEU A 132 -25.79 -3.17 -8.47
C LEU A 132 -24.35 -3.19 -8.95
N VAL A 133 -24.07 -4.13 -9.84
CA VAL A 133 -22.76 -4.25 -10.51
C VAL A 133 -22.98 -4.33 -12.03
N PRO A 134 -22.06 -3.80 -12.86
CA PRO A 134 -22.13 -3.99 -14.30
C PRO A 134 -22.06 -5.47 -14.66
N ASN A 135 -22.79 -5.85 -15.72
CA ASN A 135 -22.66 -7.20 -16.29
C ASN A 135 -21.20 -7.49 -16.65
N PHE A 136 -20.78 -8.72 -16.44
CA PHE A 136 -19.40 -9.12 -16.71
C PHE A 136 -19.32 -10.56 -17.19
N ALA A 137 -18.24 -10.90 -17.88
CA ALA A 137 -17.88 -12.25 -18.24
C ALA A 137 -16.41 -12.50 -17.88
N VAL A 138 -16.10 -13.74 -17.47
CA VAL A 138 -14.74 -14.15 -17.17
C VAL A 138 -14.21 -14.98 -18.33
N PHE A 139 -13.10 -14.57 -18.89
CA PHE A 139 -12.41 -15.28 -19.95
C PHE A 139 -11.12 -15.89 -19.39
N PRO A 140 -11.09 -17.21 -19.09
CA PRO A 140 -9.89 -17.86 -18.58
C PRO A 140 -8.74 -17.76 -19.58
N LEU A 141 -7.54 -17.48 -19.08
CA LEU A 141 -6.33 -17.46 -19.90
C LEU A 141 -6.15 -18.82 -20.59
N ASN A 142 -5.71 -18.80 -21.86
CA ASN A 142 -5.47 -20.00 -22.70
C ASN A 142 -6.71 -20.87 -22.99
N ARG A 143 -7.91 -20.37 -22.88
CA ARG A 143 -9.13 -21.05 -23.32
C ARG A 143 -9.78 -20.30 -24.49
N LYS A 144 -10.38 -21.07 -25.44
CA LYS A 144 -11.18 -20.45 -26.50
C LYS A 144 -12.36 -19.71 -25.88
N VAL A 145 -12.47 -18.44 -26.24
CA VAL A 145 -13.62 -17.61 -25.85
C VAL A 145 -14.88 -18.17 -26.53
N ARG A 146 -15.83 -18.64 -25.73
CA ARG A 146 -17.20 -18.91 -26.20
C ARG A 146 -18.07 -17.77 -25.71
N ARG A 147 -18.84 -17.17 -26.63
CA ARG A 147 -19.83 -16.17 -26.22
C ARG A 147 -20.85 -16.85 -25.30
N PRO A 148 -21.20 -16.20 -24.17
CA PRO A 148 -22.28 -16.67 -23.31
C PRO A 148 -23.61 -16.71 -24.03
#